data_2716f5d3a6435406d7c1cb4c44efb562
#
_entry.id   2716f5d3a6435406d7c1cb4c44efb562
#
_cell.length_a   1.000
_cell.length_b   1.000
_cell.length_c   1.000
_cell.angle_alpha   90.00
_cell.angle_beta   90.00
_cell.angle_gamma   90.00
#
_symmetry.space_group_name_H-M   'P 1'
#
loop_
_entity.id
_entity.type
_entity.pdbx_description
1 polymer ?
#
loop_
_entity_poly.entity_id
_entity_poly.type
_entity_poly.pdbx_seq_one_letter_code
_entity_poly.pdbx_strand_id
1 'polypeptide(L)'
;MGHGTGKVSIDLAAMETGITLKYGKHKGRLLIAGRLQPPAGDNAQEFWMYNYNAAMYSDDSGKTWQVSDGIMTGTGEAALEELSDGKIYYNSRSHMSIDHRRRIAWSLDGGNRFVDWYVSDDLFEIGEPFYYKYSSKPSYGCRAGLIRIPDGITEGKDVLLYSSPDWKGGWRYQMTVWASFNGTATWPIKRLVDQGFSAYSSMAVDNDGVIYLLYEGGETHLYDETSIAVFNLKWLLSGEEY
;
A
#
# COMPACT_ATOMS: atom_id res chain seq x y z
N MET A 1 -15.65 6.66 20.43
CA MET A 1 -14.62 6.17 21.36
C MET A 1 -13.86 7.40 21.84
N GLY A 2 -13.84 7.68 23.13
CA GLY A 2 -13.15 8.84 23.68
C GLY A 2 -11.64 8.64 23.55
N HIS A 3 -11.02 9.37 22.65
CA HIS A 3 -9.58 9.48 22.63
C HIS A 3 -9.16 10.31 23.84
N GLY A 4 -8.26 9.77 24.65
CA GLY A 4 -7.67 10.52 25.75
C GLY A 4 -7.08 11.85 25.26
N THR A 5 -6.86 12.78 26.16
CA THR A 5 -6.40 14.17 25.89
C THR A 5 -4.99 14.29 25.29
N GLY A 6 -4.41 13.22 24.76
CA GLY A 6 -3.11 13.21 24.10
C GLY A 6 -3.20 13.66 22.64
N LYS A 7 -2.21 14.39 22.16
CA LYS A 7 -2.07 14.73 20.75
C LYS A 7 -1.80 13.44 19.97
N VAL A 8 -2.68 13.10 19.03
CA VAL A 8 -2.43 12.05 18.06
C VAL A 8 -1.55 12.63 16.96
N SER A 9 -0.46 11.97 16.63
CA SER A 9 0.37 12.31 15.48
C SER A 9 0.02 11.39 14.30
N ILE A 10 0.14 11.94 13.09
CA ILE A 10 0.07 11.15 11.88
C ILE A 10 1.49 10.94 11.34
N ASP A 11 1.81 9.71 11.05
CA ASP A 11 3.07 9.30 10.43
C ASP A 11 2.80 8.97 8.96
N LEU A 12 3.53 9.65 8.08
CA LEU A 12 3.49 9.44 6.63
C LEU A 12 4.71 8.66 6.14
N ALA A 13 5.62 8.30 7.03
CA ALA A 13 6.80 7.54 6.67
C ALA A 13 6.41 6.16 6.12
N ALA A 14 7.08 5.76 5.05
CA ALA A 14 6.86 4.50 4.35
C ALA A 14 5.43 4.30 3.81
N MET A 15 4.67 5.38 3.60
CA MET A 15 3.43 5.33 2.83
C MET A 15 3.74 5.38 1.33
N GLU A 16 2.80 4.90 0.51
CA GLU A 16 2.88 5.07 -0.93
C GLU A 16 2.58 6.53 -1.31
N THR A 17 2.84 6.89 -2.55
CA THR A 17 2.58 8.22 -3.09
C THR A 17 1.12 8.63 -2.89
N GLY A 18 0.88 9.89 -2.52
CA GLY A 18 -0.47 10.45 -2.46
C GLY A 18 -1.04 10.65 -3.86
N ILE A 19 -2.36 10.71 -3.93
CA ILE A 19 -3.13 10.89 -5.18
C ILE A 19 -3.89 12.21 -5.19
N THR A 20 -4.22 12.67 -6.39
CA THR A 20 -5.20 13.75 -6.60
C THR A 20 -6.48 13.13 -7.17
N LEU A 21 -7.59 13.30 -6.46
CA LEU A 21 -8.87 12.74 -6.89
C LEU A 21 -9.33 13.34 -8.22
N LYS A 22 -9.75 12.50 -9.14
CA LYS A 22 -10.15 12.86 -10.52
C LYS A 22 -11.65 12.84 -10.71
N TYR A 23 -12.39 12.08 -9.87
CA TYR A 23 -13.79 11.78 -10.03
C TYR A 23 -14.64 12.34 -8.88
N GLY A 24 -15.96 12.34 -9.07
CA GLY A 24 -16.93 12.69 -8.05
C GLY A 24 -16.86 14.12 -7.53
N LYS A 25 -17.53 14.35 -6.41
CA LYS A 25 -17.69 15.70 -5.80
C LYS A 25 -16.40 16.25 -5.17
N HIS A 26 -15.43 15.40 -4.90
CA HIS A 26 -14.14 15.76 -4.30
C HIS A 26 -13.00 15.86 -5.31
N LYS A 27 -13.33 16.01 -6.60
CA LYS A 27 -12.33 16.20 -7.66
C LYS A 27 -11.38 17.35 -7.32
N GLY A 28 -10.06 17.06 -7.42
CA GLY A 28 -8.99 18.01 -7.07
C GLY A 28 -8.49 17.90 -5.64
N ARG A 29 -9.15 17.11 -4.78
CA ARG A 29 -8.66 16.80 -3.43
C ARG A 29 -7.33 16.06 -3.51
N LEU A 30 -6.38 16.49 -2.71
CA LEU A 30 -5.17 15.72 -2.45
C LEU A 30 -5.45 14.71 -1.34
N LEU A 31 -5.02 13.47 -1.52
CA LEU A 31 -5.24 12.40 -0.55
C LEU A 31 -4.00 11.55 -0.41
N ILE A 32 -3.60 11.24 0.81
CA ILE A 32 -2.47 10.37 1.12
C ILE A 32 -2.81 9.44 2.27
N ALA A 33 -2.36 8.19 2.19
CA ALA A 33 -2.43 7.25 3.31
C ALA A 33 -1.56 7.73 4.48
N GLY A 34 -1.93 7.36 5.68
CA GLY A 34 -1.18 7.70 6.89
C GLY A 34 -1.43 6.70 8.00
N ARG A 35 -0.57 6.74 9.00
CA ARG A 35 -0.68 5.95 10.21
C ARG A 35 -0.83 6.88 11.41
N LEU A 36 -1.89 6.68 12.18
CA LEU A 36 -2.08 7.37 13.44
C LEU A 36 -1.24 6.69 14.50
N GLN A 37 -0.32 7.44 15.09
CA GLN A 37 0.48 6.97 16.20
C GLN A 37 -0.10 7.48 17.52
N PRO A 38 -0.13 6.66 18.58
CA PRO A 38 -0.43 7.16 19.91
C PRO A 38 0.60 8.24 20.29
N PRO A 39 0.27 9.13 21.24
CA PRO A 39 1.24 10.08 21.75
C PRO A 39 2.52 9.37 22.19
N ALA A 40 3.67 9.98 21.90
CA ALA A 40 4.94 9.46 22.38
C ALA A 40 4.90 9.37 23.91
N GLY A 41 5.06 8.18 24.42
CA GLY A 41 5.16 7.85 25.85
C GLY A 41 6.19 6.76 26.02
N ASP A 42 6.41 6.34 27.24
CA ASP A 42 7.47 5.40 27.61
C ASP A 42 7.43 4.05 26.85
N ASN A 43 6.31 3.75 26.17
CA ASN A 43 6.10 2.52 25.43
C ASN A 43 5.64 2.75 23.97
N ALA A 44 5.96 3.89 23.36
CA ALA A 44 5.55 4.20 21.99
C ALA A 44 5.96 3.09 20.98
N GLN A 45 7.10 2.44 21.21
CA GLN A 45 7.59 1.34 20.38
C GLN A 45 6.86 0.02 20.61
N GLU A 46 6.29 -0.23 21.79
CA GLU A 46 5.47 -1.40 22.04
C GLU A 46 4.11 -1.32 21.36
N PHE A 47 3.62 -0.11 21.12
CA PHE A 47 2.28 0.15 20.56
C PHE A 47 2.27 0.39 19.06
N TRP A 48 3.41 0.48 18.37
CA TRP A 48 3.43 0.75 16.93
C TRP A 48 2.64 -0.29 16.11
N MET A 49 2.58 -1.54 16.57
CA MET A 49 1.80 -2.61 15.92
C MET A 49 0.29 -2.46 16.10
N TYR A 50 -0.14 -1.62 17.03
CA TYR A 50 -1.55 -1.32 17.29
C TYR A 50 -1.98 0.03 16.73
N ASN A 51 -1.15 0.65 15.89
CA ASN A 51 -1.47 1.90 15.27
C ASN A 51 -2.68 1.75 14.35
N TYR A 52 -3.49 2.80 14.29
CA TYR A 52 -4.56 2.90 13.31
C TYR A 52 -4.01 3.47 12.02
N ASN A 53 -4.51 2.99 10.89
CA ASN A 53 -4.37 3.70 9.65
C ASN A 53 -5.42 4.82 9.56
N ALA A 54 -5.10 5.80 8.73
CA ALA A 54 -5.96 6.91 8.37
C ALA A 54 -5.59 7.40 6.98
N ALA A 55 -6.30 8.39 6.47
CA ALA A 55 -5.87 9.19 5.33
C ALA A 55 -5.78 10.65 5.75
N MET A 56 -4.86 11.39 5.15
CA MET A 56 -4.85 12.84 5.19
C MET A 56 -5.34 13.39 3.87
N TYR A 57 -6.15 14.44 3.91
CA TYR A 57 -6.65 15.08 2.70
C TYR A 57 -6.63 16.60 2.78
N SER A 58 -6.52 17.24 1.62
CA SER A 58 -6.56 18.67 1.45
C SER A 58 -7.49 19.05 0.31
N ASP A 59 -8.40 19.99 0.56
CA ASP A 59 -9.32 20.55 -0.43
C ASP A 59 -8.87 21.94 -0.96
N ASP A 60 -7.71 22.42 -0.52
CA ASP A 60 -7.19 23.75 -0.82
C ASP A 60 -5.76 23.74 -1.40
N SER A 61 -5.43 22.68 -2.15
CA SER A 61 -4.11 22.48 -2.78
C SER A 61 -2.95 22.39 -1.78
N GLY A 62 -3.19 21.75 -0.64
CA GLY A 62 -2.16 21.47 0.37
C GLY A 62 -1.94 22.58 1.38
N LYS A 63 -2.72 23.65 1.38
CA LYS A 63 -2.58 24.74 2.36
C LYS A 63 -3.03 24.32 3.75
N THR A 64 -4.13 23.56 3.83
CA THR A 64 -4.61 22.94 5.07
C THR A 64 -4.87 21.46 4.85
N TRP A 65 -4.72 20.69 5.92
CA TRP A 65 -4.90 19.23 5.89
C TRP A 65 -5.86 18.78 6.99
N GLN A 66 -6.66 17.80 6.66
CA GLN A 66 -7.56 17.12 7.56
C GLN A 66 -7.23 15.64 7.61
N VAL A 67 -7.65 14.97 8.66
CA VAL A 67 -7.43 13.53 8.87
C VAL A 67 -8.76 12.82 8.86
N SER A 68 -8.83 11.69 8.17
CA SER A 68 -10.00 10.81 8.17
C SER A 68 -10.25 10.16 9.52
N ASP A 69 -11.38 9.48 9.67
CA ASP A 69 -11.56 8.52 10.77
C ASP A 69 -10.49 7.42 10.72
N GLY A 70 -10.19 6.83 11.86
CA GLY A 70 -9.28 5.68 11.94
C GLY A 70 -9.83 4.48 11.18
N ILE A 71 -8.97 3.77 10.44
CA ILE A 71 -9.39 2.70 9.53
C ILE A 71 -9.40 1.34 10.24
N MET A 72 -8.24 0.84 10.63
CA MET A 72 -8.08 -0.47 11.27
C MET A 72 -6.99 -0.44 12.33
N THR A 73 -7.14 -1.29 13.37
CA THR A 73 -6.09 -1.52 14.36
C THR A 73 -5.08 -2.56 13.85
N GLY A 74 -3.80 -2.35 14.12
CA GLY A 74 -2.72 -3.29 13.77
C GLY A 74 -2.29 -3.23 12.31
N THR A 75 -2.70 -2.22 11.57
CA THR A 75 -2.27 -1.97 10.20
C THR A 75 -1.03 -1.06 10.16
N GLY A 76 -0.36 -0.99 9.03
CA GLY A 76 0.91 -0.28 8.87
C GLY A 76 1.00 0.52 7.58
N GLU A 77 2.10 0.37 6.89
CA GLU A 77 2.33 1.05 5.63
C GLU A 77 1.21 0.74 4.63
N ALA A 78 0.72 1.77 3.97
CA ALA A 78 -0.45 1.66 3.11
C ALA A 78 -0.32 2.47 1.83
N ALA A 79 -1.12 2.08 0.86
CA ALA A 79 -1.32 2.75 -0.41
C ALA A 79 -2.82 2.93 -0.66
N LEU A 80 -3.18 3.89 -1.50
CA LEU A 80 -4.56 4.12 -1.90
C LEU A 80 -4.65 4.56 -3.35
N GLU A 81 -5.76 4.20 -4.00
CA GLU A 81 -6.07 4.58 -5.38
C GLU A 81 -7.55 4.90 -5.55
N GLU A 82 -7.86 5.84 -6.43
CA GLU A 82 -9.24 6.18 -6.80
C GLU A 82 -9.65 5.40 -8.04
N LEU A 83 -10.78 4.70 -7.97
CA LEU A 83 -11.39 4.01 -9.11
C LEU A 83 -12.24 4.98 -9.95
N SER A 84 -12.58 4.55 -11.18
CA SER A 84 -13.37 5.39 -12.12
C SER A 84 -14.77 5.76 -11.63
N ASP A 85 -15.32 5.00 -10.67
CA ASP A 85 -16.58 5.29 -10.02
C ASP A 85 -16.45 6.26 -8.80
N GLY A 86 -15.24 6.74 -8.53
CA GLY A 86 -14.92 7.66 -7.43
C GLY A 86 -14.75 7.00 -6.07
N LYS A 87 -14.81 5.67 -5.98
CA LYS A 87 -14.46 4.94 -4.76
C LYS A 87 -12.95 4.94 -4.58
N ILE A 88 -12.51 4.99 -3.33
CA ILE A 88 -11.10 4.91 -2.98
C ILE A 88 -10.82 3.53 -2.39
N TYR A 89 -9.92 2.81 -3.03
CA TYR A 89 -9.37 1.55 -2.56
C TYR A 89 -8.19 1.84 -1.65
N TYR A 90 -8.22 1.33 -0.43
CA TYR A 90 -7.15 1.45 0.56
C TYR A 90 -6.56 0.08 0.83
N ASN A 91 -5.26 -0.10 0.62
CA ASN A 91 -4.54 -1.35 0.78
C ASN A 91 -3.43 -1.18 1.81
N SER A 92 -3.50 -1.91 2.90
CA SER A 92 -2.62 -1.77 4.05
C SER A 92 -1.89 -3.06 4.38
N ARG A 93 -0.62 -2.92 4.74
CA ARG A 93 0.16 -3.96 5.41
C ARG A 93 -0.46 -4.30 6.75
N SER A 94 -0.53 -5.57 7.09
CA SER A 94 -0.93 -6.04 8.41
C SER A 94 0.27 -6.49 9.23
N HIS A 95 0.75 -5.64 10.13
CA HIS A 95 1.88 -5.96 10.99
C HIS A 95 1.61 -7.09 11.97
N MET A 96 0.35 -7.26 12.39
CA MET A 96 -0.06 -8.21 13.42
C MET A 96 -0.58 -9.52 12.86
N SER A 97 -0.65 -9.64 11.55
CA SER A 97 -1.40 -10.71 10.94
C SER A 97 -0.61 -12.01 10.84
N ILE A 98 -1.09 -13.02 11.50
CA ILE A 98 -0.65 -14.40 11.31
C ILE A 98 -1.32 -15.06 10.09
N ASP A 99 -2.28 -14.39 9.47
CA ASP A 99 -2.96 -14.85 8.24
C ASP A 99 -2.20 -14.47 6.96
N HIS A 100 -1.15 -13.65 7.10
CA HIS A 100 -0.26 -13.25 6.00
C HIS A 100 -1.00 -12.63 4.82
N ARG A 101 -1.95 -11.73 5.07
CA ARG A 101 -2.80 -11.13 4.04
C ARG A 101 -2.95 -9.63 4.22
N ARG A 102 -3.12 -8.94 3.09
CA ARG A 102 -3.38 -7.50 3.07
C ARG A 102 -4.73 -7.17 3.69
N ARG A 103 -4.80 -5.99 4.30
CA ARG A 103 -6.03 -5.39 4.83
C ARG A 103 -6.52 -4.33 3.87
N ILE A 104 -7.77 -4.47 3.49
CA ILE A 104 -8.42 -3.60 2.50
C ILE A 104 -9.55 -2.83 3.18
N ALA A 105 -9.75 -1.59 2.77
CA ALA A 105 -10.89 -0.78 3.15
C ALA A 105 -11.31 0.13 1.99
N TRP A 106 -12.53 0.62 2.02
CA TRP A 106 -13.10 1.45 0.98
C TRP A 106 -13.56 2.79 1.51
N SER A 107 -13.38 3.86 0.74
CA SER A 107 -14.05 5.13 0.98
C SER A 107 -15.00 5.46 -0.16
N LEU A 108 -16.21 5.86 0.21
CA LEU A 108 -17.29 6.27 -0.71
C LEU A 108 -17.54 7.79 -0.64
N ASP A 109 -16.76 8.51 0.16
CA ASP A 109 -16.95 9.92 0.47
C ASP A 109 -15.69 10.76 0.30
N GLY A 110 -14.79 10.31 -0.61
CA GLY A 110 -13.57 11.05 -0.95
C GLY A 110 -12.49 10.97 0.12
N GLY A 111 -12.46 9.90 0.92
CA GLY A 111 -11.42 9.66 1.91
C GLY A 111 -11.70 10.26 3.29
N ASN A 112 -12.94 10.73 3.58
CA ASN A 112 -13.30 11.20 4.93
C ASN A 112 -13.47 10.03 5.90
N ARG A 113 -14.12 8.95 5.42
CA ARG A 113 -14.31 7.71 6.16
C ARG A 113 -13.99 6.51 5.30
N PHE A 114 -13.54 5.43 5.95
CA PHE A 114 -13.31 4.13 5.32
C PHE A 114 -14.20 3.08 5.97
N VAL A 115 -14.83 2.28 5.12
CA VAL A 115 -15.83 1.28 5.46
C VAL A 115 -15.50 -0.04 4.77
N ASP A 116 -16.31 -1.06 4.99
CA ASP A 116 -16.26 -2.34 4.28
C ASP A 116 -14.86 -2.96 4.24
N TRP A 117 -14.17 -2.91 5.39
CA TRP A 117 -12.85 -3.50 5.49
C TRP A 117 -12.90 -5.02 5.48
N TYR A 118 -11.92 -5.63 4.83
CA TYR A 118 -11.77 -7.08 4.76
C TYR A 118 -10.31 -7.50 4.63
N VAL A 119 -10.07 -8.80 4.80
CA VAL A 119 -8.80 -9.47 4.54
C VAL A 119 -8.80 -9.92 3.08
N SER A 120 -7.80 -9.53 2.30
CA SER A 120 -7.71 -9.92 0.90
C SER A 120 -7.52 -11.42 0.74
N ASP A 121 -8.27 -12.04 -0.14
CA ASP A 121 -8.08 -13.45 -0.49
C ASP A 121 -6.94 -13.67 -1.48
N ASP A 122 -6.60 -12.67 -2.28
CA ASP A 122 -5.63 -12.76 -3.38
C ASP A 122 -4.25 -12.20 -3.04
N LEU A 123 -4.19 -11.16 -2.17
CA LEU A 123 -2.94 -10.45 -1.87
C LEU A 123 -2.33 -10.92 -0.56
N PHE A 124 -1.24 -11.65 -0.68
CA PHE A 124 -0.51 -12.21 0.44
C PHE A 124 0.59 -11.25 0.93
N GLU A 125 0.91 -11.41 2.20
CA GLU A 125 2.06 -10.81 2.87
C GLU A 125 3.14 -11.87 3.08
N ILE A 126 4.39 -11.45 3.12
CA ILE A 126 5.47 -12.35 3.52
C ILE A 126 5.26 -12.87 4.94
N GLY A 127 5.55 -14.17 5.13
CA GLY A 127 5.11 -14.90 6.32
C GLY A 127 6.06 -14.88 7.52
N GLU A 128 7.35 -14.58 7.34
CA GLU A 128 8.28 -14.56 8.46
C GLU A 128 8.11 -13.31 9.32
N PRO A 129 8.06 -13.48 10.65
CA PRO A 129 8.01 -12.35 11.54
C PRO A 129 9.35 -11.61 11.53
N PHE A 130 9.28 -10.32 11.34
CA PHE A 130 10.42 -9.44 11.54
C PHE A 130 10.39 -8.92 12.98
N TYR A 131 11.42 -9.21 13.75
CA TYR A 131 11.54 -8.73 15.12
C TYR A 131 12.33 -7.42 15.15
N TYR A 132 11.69 -6.35 15.55
CA TYR A 132 12.41 -5.11 15.81
C TYR A 132 13.33 -5.27 17.02
N LYS A 133 14.51 -4.66 16.94
CA LYS A 133 15.54 -4.69 17.99
C LYS A 133 15.01 -4.35 19.40
N TYR A 134 13.93 -3.59 19.48
CA TYR A 134 13.36 -3.11 20.73
C TYR A 134 11.92 -3.61 20.98
N SER A 135 11.44 -4.57 20.22
CA SER A 135 10.11 -5.17 20.43
C SER A 135 10.21 -6.68 20.48
N SER A 136 9.60 -7.29 21.49
CA SER A 136 9.45 -8.74 21.58
C SER A 136 8.32 -9.27 20.67
N LYS A 137 7.61 -8.38 19.97
CA LYS A 137 6.47 -8.77 19.13
C LYS A 137 6.90 -8.86 17.68
N PRO A 138 6.44 -9.91 16.95
CA PRO A 138 6.72 -10.03 15.53
C PRO A 138 6.00 -8.96 14.72
N SER A 139 6.60 -8.61 13.60
CA SER A 139 5.98 -7.78 12.57
C SER A 139 6.00 -8.53 11.25
N TYR A 140 4.89 -8.59 10.58
CA TYR A 140 4.73 -9.30 9.32
C TYR A 140 4.63 -8.35 8.13
N GLY A 141 4.71 -8.89 6.92
CA GLY A 141 4.48 -8.19 5.69
C GLY A 141 5.57 -7.21 5.27
N CYS A 142 5.26 -6.48 4.22
CA CYS A 142 6.14 -5.49 3.61
C CYS A 142 5.35 -4.29 3.11
N ARG A 143 5.99 -3.11 3.04
CA ARG A 143 5.45 -2.00 2.27
C ARG A 143 5.35 -2.42 0.81
N ALA A 144 4.24 -2.11 0.19
CA ALA A 144 3.90 -2.50 -1.17
C ALA A 144 3.60 -1.27 -2.03
N GLY A 145 3.98 -1.33 -3.30
CA GLY A 145 3.55 -0.36 -4.30
C GLY A 145 2.12 -0.67 -4.77
N LEU A 146 1.36 0.38 -5.07
CA LEU A 146 0.03 0.30 -5.65
C LEU A 146 -0.15 1.46 -6.62
N ILE A 147 -0.56 1.17 -7.85
CA ILE A 147 -0.92 2.19 -8.83
C ILE A 147 -2.16 1.78 -9.61
N ARG A 148 -2.91 2.76 -10.06
CA ARG A 148 -3.93 2.62 -11.09
C ARG A 148 -3.39 3.10 -12.42
N ILE A 149 -3.54 2.28 -13.46
CA ILE A 149 -3.11 2.62 -14.82
C ILE A 149 -4.03 3.73 -15.36
N PRO A 150 -3.48 4.77 -16.04
CA PRO A 150 -4.26 5.88 -16.57
C PRO A 150 -5.34 5.45 -17.57
N ASP A 151 -6.49 6.12 -17.53
CA ASP A 151 -7.66 5.85 -18.38
C ASP A 151 -7.35 5.85 -19.87
N GLY A 152 -6.45 6.72 -20.32
CA GLY A 152 -6.02 6.79 -21.72
C GLY A 152 -5.34 5.53 -22.25
N ILE A 153 -4.84 4.67 -21.33
CA ILE A 153 -4.17 3.41 -21.67
C ILE A 153 -5.15 2.24 -21.60
N THR A 154 -6.06 2.29 -20.62
CA THR A 154 -6.98 1.18 -20.30
C THR A 154 -8.40 1.38 -20.82
N GLU A 155 -8.63 2.39 -21.66
CA GLU A 155 -9.98 2.75 -22.16
C GLU A 155 -10.98 2.97 -21.01
N GLY A 156 -10.52 3.57 -19.91
CA GLY A 156 -11.34 3.87 -18.73
C GLY A 156 -11.63 2.67 -17.82
N LYS A 157 -11.03 1.51 -18.07
CA LYS A 157 -11.13 0.36 -17.16
C LYS A 157 -10.25 0.54 -15.93
N ASP A 158 -10.74 0.11 -14.80
CA ASP A 158 -9.97 0.10 -13.55
C ASP A 158 -8.96 -1.05 -13.55
N VAL A 159 -7.77 -0.75 -14.06
CA VAL A 159 -6.61 -1.66 -14.01
C VAL A 159 -5.67 -1.18 -12.91
N LEU A 160 -5.46 -2.02 -11.91
CA LEU A 160 -4.56 -1.73 -10.80
C LEU A 160 -3.41 -2.73 -10.77
N LEU A 161 -2.23 -2.22 -10.40
CA LEU A 161 -1.05 -3.03 -10.15
C LEU A 161 -0.65 -2.93 -8.68
N TYR A 162 -0.22 -4.05 -8.13
CA TYR A 162 0.28 -4.18 -6.77
C TYR A 162 1.66 -4.84 -6.80
N SER A 163 2.65 -4.34 -6.07
CA SER A 163 3.98 -4.93 -5.99
C SER A 163 4.37 -5.25 -4.56
N SER A 164 4.95 -6.42 -4.34
CA SER A 164 5.45 -6.87 -3.02
C SER A 164 6.39 -8.05 -3.20
N PRO A 165 7.28 -8.36 -2.22
CA PRO A 165 7.92 -9.67 -2.14
C PRO A 165 6.88 -10.78 -2.02
N ASP A 166 7.16 -11.96 -2.64
CA ASP A 166 6.22 -13.09 -2.69
C ASP A 166 6.89 -14.44 -2.42
N TRP A 167 7.81 -14.49 -1.51
CA TRP A 167 8.47 -15.74 -1.16
C TRP A 167 7.70 -16.53 -0.09
N LYS A 168 7.26 -17.74 -0.43
CA LYS A 168 6.52 -18.62 0.50
C LYS A 168 7.34 -19.09 1.71
N GLY A 169 8.66 -18.99 1.65
CA GLY A 169 9.57 -19.27 2.76
C GLY A 169 9.63 -18.16 3.81
N GLY A 170 8.88 -17.08 3.63
CA GLY A 170 8.69 -16.04 4.63
C GLY A 170 9.64 -14.86 4.56
N TRP A 171 10.79 -15.01 3.96
CA TRP A 171 11.76 -13.94 3.80
C TRP A 171 11.38 -12.96 2.68
N ARG A 172 12.01 -11.79 2.69
CA ARG A 172 11.83 -10.73 1.69
C ARG A 172 12.63 -11.04 0.42
N TYR A 173 12.05 -11.90 -0.42
CA TYR A 173 12.55 -12.32 -1.73
C TYR A 173 11.44 -12.26 -2.77
N GLN A 174 11.84 -12.32 -4.02
CA GLN A 174 10.94 -12.46 -5.16
C GLN A 174 10.01 -11.28 -5.34
N MET A 175 10.58 -10.12 -5.72
CA MET A 175 9.76 -8.97 -6.10
C MET A 175 8.81 -9.36 -7.21
N THR A 176 7.53 -9.25 -6.91
CA THR A 176 6.44 -9.71 -7.78
C THR A 176 5.44 -8.59 -8.00
N VAL A 177 4.83 -8.55 -9.17
CA VAL A 177 3.74 -7.63 -9.51
C VAL A 177 2.48 -8.44 -9.77
N TRP A 178 1.38 -8.03 -9.14
CA TRP A 178 0.02 -8.51 -9.42
C TRP A 178 -0.75 -7.48 -10.21
N ALA A 179 -1.72 -7.94 -11.02
CA ALA A 179 -2.64 -7.06 -11.72
C ALA A 179 -4.09 -7.48 -11.52
N SER A 180 -4.93 -6.47 -11.31
CA SER A 180 -6.39 -6.55 -11.31
C SER A 180 -6.96 -5.79 -12.50
N PHE A 181 -7.97 -6.35 -13.16
CA PHE A 181 -8.65 -5.78 -14.33
C PHE A 181 -10.14 -5.51 -14.08
N ASN A 182 -10.57 -5.63 -12.84
CA ASN A 182 -11.98 -5.54 -12.45
C ASN A 182 -12.19 -4.71 -11.18
N GLY A 183 -11.38 -3.64 -11.02
CA GLY A 183 -11.50 -2.75 -9.89
C GLY A 183 -11.16 -3.41 -8.55
N THR A 184 -10.10 -4.23 -8.51
CA THR A 184 -9.58 -4.94 -7.33
C THR A 184 -10.41 -6.12 -6.81
N ALA A 185 -11.48 -6.50 -7.51
CA ALA A 185 -12.30 -7.64 -7.09
C ALA A 185 -11.51 -8.97 -7.13
N THR A 186 -10.59 -9.12 -8.08
CA THR A 186 -9.64 -10.25 -8.16
C THR A 186 -8.28 -9.78 -8.71
N TRP A 187 -7.23 -10.55 -8.42
CA TRP A 187 -5.85 -10.30 -8.87
C TRP A 187 -5.28 -11.50 -9.62
N PRO A 188 -5.83 -11.81 -10.84
CA PRO A 188 -5.54 -13.06 -11.53
C PRO A 188 -4.15 -13.13 -12.16
N ILE A 189 -3.51 -12.01 -12.40
CA ILE A 189 -2.18 -11.94 -13.00
C ILE A 189 -1.15 -11.73 -11.91
N LYS A 190 -0.06 -12.49 -12.03
CA LYS A 190 1.08 -12.41 -11.13
C LYS A 190 2.35 -12.67 -11.93
N ARG A 191 3.31 -11.76 -11.84
CA ARG A 191 4.59 -11.90 -12.53
C ARG A 191 5.77 -11.57 -11.64
N LEU A 192 6.73 -12.48 -11.64
CA LEU A 192 8.02 -12.30 -10.98
C LEU A 192 8.85 -11.25 -11.74
N VAL A 193 9.40 -10.28 -11.02
CA VAL A 193 10.30 -9.23 -11.54
C VAL A 193 11.73 -9.55 -11.19
N ASP A 194 11.98 -9.96 -9.94
CA ASP A 194 13.32 -10.26 -9.43
C ASP A 194 13.26 -11.46 -8.48
N GLN A 195 14.17 -12.42 -8.65
CA GLN A 195 14.25 -13.63 -7.81
C GLN A 195 15.02 -13.40 -6.50
N GLY A 196 15.82 -12.32 -6.43
CA GLY A 196 16.71 -12.01 -5.33
C GLY A 196 16.02 -11.44 -4.10
N PHE A 197 16.85 -10.99 -3.17
CA PHE A 197 16.36 -10.20 -2.05
C PHE A 197 15.57 -9.01 -2.53
N SER A 198 14.42 -8.81 -1.95
CA SER A 198 13.57 -7.66 -2.27
C SER A 198 12.71 -7.27 -1.09
N ALA A 199 12.56 -5.97 -0.86
CA ALA A 199 11.84 -5.47 0.31
C ALA A 199 10.77 -4.43 -0.08
N TYR A 200 10.90 -3.21 0.40
CA TYR A 200 9.92 -2.17 0.11
C TYR A 200 9.90 -1.83 -1.37
N SER A 201 8.71 -1.53 -1.87
CA SER A 201 8.51 -1.17 -3.27
C SER A 201 7.57 0.01 -3.43
N SER A 202 7.73 0.72 -4.52
CA SER A 202 6.87 1.81 -4.97
C SER A 202 6.77 1.79 -6.49
N MET A 203 5.63 2.15 -7.04
CA MET A 203 5.42 2.17 -8.49
C MET A 203 4.96 3.54 -8.98
N ALA A 204 5.32 3.83 -10.22
CA ALA A 204 4.77 4.93 -10.98
C ALA A 204 4.50 4.47 -12.41
N VAL A 205 3.61 5.16 -13.10
CA VAL A 205 3.30 4.93 -14.51
C VAL A 205 3.24 6.27 -15.22
N ASP A 206 3.84 6.35 -16.41
CA ASP A 206 3.77 7.54 -17.24
C ASP A 206 2.56 7.53 -18.19
N ASN A 207 2.41 8.58 -18.97
CA ASN A 207 1.30 8.72 -19.91
C ASN A 207 1.38 7.77 -21.12
N ASP A 208 2.55 7.19 -21.39
CA ASP A 208 2.78 6.22 -22.45
C ASP A 208 2.60 4.77 -21.98
N GLY A 209 2.29 4.58 -20.69
CA GLY A 209 2.08 3.27 -20.08
C GLY A 209 3.35 2.54 -19.69
N VAL A 210 4.47 3.24 -19.60
CA VAL A 210 5.69 2.69 -19.05
C VAL A 210 5.58 2.71 -17.53
N ILE A 211 5.81 1.57 -16.91
CA ILE A 211 5.72 1.33 -15.48
C ILE A 211 7.12 1.28 -14.90
N TYR A 212 7.34 2.04 -13.87
CA TYR A 212 8.59 2.11 -13.10
C TYR A 212 8.34 1.51 -11.73
N LEU A 213 9.00 0.43 -11.41
CA LEU A 213 8.97 -0.21 -10.09
C LEU A 213 10.32 0.01 -9.40
N LEU A 214 10.31 0.87 -8.39
CA LEU A 214 11.44 1.07 -7.49
C LEU A 214 11.31 0.09 -6.31
N TYR A 215 12.39 -0.63 -5.96
CA TYR A 215 12.38 -1.54 -4.82
C TYR A 215 13.75 -1.67 -4.17
N GLU A 216 13.74 -1.94 -2.87
CA GLU A 216 14.92 -2.31 -2.10
C GLU A 216 15.29 -3.75 -2.42
N GLY A 217 16.59 -4.05 -2.54
CA GLY A 217 17.06 -5.38 -2.86
C GLY A 217 18.57 -5.53 -2.71
N GLY A 218 19.11 -6.55 -3.34
CA GLY A 218 20.55 -6.81 -3.40
C GLY A 218 20.90 -8.27 -3.57
N GLU A 219 22.17 -8.54 -3.78
CA GLU A 219 22.68 -9.91 -3.96
C GLU A 219 22.91 -10.63 -2.62
N THR A 220 23.33 -9.90 -1.59
CA THR A 220 23.75 -10.47 -0.31
C THR A 220 22.82 -10.11 0.84
N HIS A 221 22.11 -8.99 0.72
CA HIS A 221 21.18 -8.50 1.74
C HIS A 221 20.07 -7.64 1.11
N LEU A 222 18.91 -7.61 1.76
CA LEU A 222 17.70 -6.94 1.28
C LEU A 222 17.76 -5.39 1.24
N TYR A 223 18.85 -4.79 1.71
CA TYR A 223 19.07 -3.33 1.73
C TYR A 223 20.44 -2.94 1.14
N ASP A 224 21.06 -3.80 0.33
CA ASP A 224 22.35 -3.50 -0.28
C ASP A 224 22.22 -2.40 -1.34
N GLU A 225 21.10 -2.41 -2.05
CA GLU A 225 20.87 -1.48 -3.15
C GLU A 225 19.36 -1.14 -3.31
N THR A 226 19.11 -0.19 -4.19
CA THR A 226 17.77 0.15 -4.66
C THR A 226 17.74 -0.03 -6.17
N SER A 227 16.85 -0.88 -6.64
CA SER A 227 16.70 -1.26 -8.04
C SER A 227 15.48 -0.62 -8.68
N ILE A 228 15.55 -0.40 -9.99
CA ILE A 228 14.42 0.03 -10.81
C ILE A 228 14.18 -0.99 -11.91
N ALA A 229 12.99 -1.59 -11.91
CA ALA A 229 12.50 -2.35 -13.05
C ALA A 229 11.58 -1.47 -13.91
N VAL A 230 11.76 -1.57 -15.24
CA VAL A 230 10.98 -0.79 -16.20
C VAL A 230 10.27 -1.76 -17.15
N PHE A 231 8.95 -1.69 -17.22
CA PHE A 231 8.13 -2.59 -18.04
C PHE A 231 6.81 -1.93 -18.45
N ASN A 232 5.93 -2.67 -19.09
CA ASN A 232 4.58 -2.22 -19.46
C ASN A 232 3.55 -3.35 -19.28
N LEU A 233 2.27 -3.05 -19.48
CA LEU A 233 1.19 -4.04 -19.34
C LEU A 233 1.38 -5.21 -20.32
N LYS A 234 1.92 -4.98 -21.53
CA LYS A 234 2.15 -6.06 -22.50
C LYS A 234 3.13 -7.08 -21.95
N TRP A 235 4.24 -6.62 -21.35
CA TRP A 235 5.19 -7.51 -20.71
C TRP A 235 4.54 -8.26 -19.55
N LEU A 236 3.81 -7.57 -18.68
CA LEU A 236 3.15 -8.19 -17.53
C LEU A 236 2.19 -9.31 -17.93
N LEU A 237 1.51 -9.17 -19.09
CA LEU A 237 0.53 -10.11 -19.60
C LEU A 237 1.10 -11.23 -20.49
N SER A 238 2.34 -11.10 -20.98
CA SER A 238 2.89 -12.03 -21.99
C SER A 238 3.18 -13.43 -21.48
N GLY A 239 3.13 -13.66 -20.18
CA GLY A 239 3.11 -15.01 -19.60
C GLY A 239 4.33 -15.88 -19.87
N GLU A 240 5.44 -15.33 -20.33
CA GLU A 240 6.69 -16.07 -20.44
C GLU A 240 7.22 -16.36 -19.03
N GLU A 241 7.08 -17.61 -18.62
CA GLU A 241 7.79 -18.15 -17.47
C GLU A 241 9.28 -18.22 -17.82
N TYR A 242 10.11 -17.61 -16.98
CA TYR A 242 11.56 -17.84 -16.99
C TYR A 242 11.89 -18.99 -16.07
#